data_190546abfc3c58353f2bc8ed36f8a023
#
_entry.id   190546abfc3c58353f2bc8ed36f8a023
#
_cell.length_a   1.000
_cell.length_b   1.000
_cell.length_c   1.000
_cell.angle_alpha   90.00
_cell.angle_beta   90.00
_cell.angle_gamma   90.00
#
_symmetry.space_group_name_H-M   'P 1'
#
loop_
_entity.id
_entity.type
_entity.pdbx_description
1 polymer ?
#
loop_
_entity_poly.entity_id
_entity_poly.type
_entity_poly.pdbx_seq_one_letter_code
_entity_poly.pdbx_strand_id
1 'polypeptide(L)'
;VTLKEGRYYPLGESASQLLGFTERGSGRGLEGLERDLNAGLSEGRAFTLTLDPWVQAMAEKALWEGLSRSRGAFATLIVLDREGQILAVANGPAFHPLAPRKDPDQDVSWRNHAFLVALEPGSTMKALTAAMLLEEGAATLKTRVEAPMHRVVDGWTIRDVVPHPPSLTLAEVLKYSSNVGISGLAERISKDTFYGYMERLHLTDPNPLPGIRTAPPLVKPPGTWSRAAYANHTFGQGFLVTPLHLAAAFSTLVDGLYRPPRLLLGQEARPTRVFSEATAKAVREALTQGLAPRASLPGYPLAGKTGTAQVVVAGRYSREVFTAWFAGFVPGDRPLYTVVVAVHHPKGEVHGSQVAAPIFREVAAGLLAYAGIPPYAEER
;
A
#
# COMPACT_ATOMS: atom_id res chain seq x y z
N VAL A 1 -41.50 27.98 6.27
CA VAL A 1 -40.12 27.44 6.26
C VAL A 1 -40.13 26.16 5.48
N THR A 2 -39.63 26.17 4.25
CA THR A 2 -39.48 24.94 3.46
C THR A 2 -38.24 24.23 3.96
N LEU A 3 -38.40 23.07 4.60
CA LEU A 3 -37.30 22.19 4.92
C LEU A 3 -36.70 21.72 3.59
N LYS A 4 -35.49 22.13 3.28
CA LYS A 4 -34.74 21.57 2.15
C LYS A 4 -34.12 20.27 2.64
N GLU A 5 -34.56 19.16 2.08
CA GLU A 5 -33.84 17.90 2.24
C GLU A 5 -32.42 18.03 1.67
N GLY A 6 -31.45 17.59 2.42
CA GLY A 6 -30.04 17.66 2.02
C GLY A 6 -29.20 16.64 2.76
N ARG A 7 -28.00 16.37 2.24
CA ARG A 7 -27.02 15.51 2.93
C ARG A 7 -26.43 16.23 4.14
N TYR A 8 -26.21 15.46 5.19
CA TYR A 8 -25.49 15.90 6.38
C TYR A 8 -24.28 14.97 6.59
N TYR A 9 -23.12 15.55 6.83
CA TYR A 9 -21.87 14.84 7.06
C TYR A 9 -21.40 15.11 8.49
N PRO A 10 -21.81 14.28 9.46
CA PRO A 10 -21.55 14.56 10.90
C PRO A 10 -20.07 14.53 11.26
N LEU A 11 -19.24 13.84 10.46
CA LEU A 11 -17.79 13.75 10.68
C LEU A 11 -16.98 14.80 9.90
N GLY A 12 -17.66 15.75 9.24
CA GLY A 12 -17.01 16.83 8.50
C GLY A 12 -16.08 16.33 7.41
N GLU A 13 -14.80 16.62 7.54
CA GLU A 13 -13.76 16.24 6.54
C GLU A 13 -13.30 14.78 6.66
N SER A 14 -13.67 14.08 7.74
CA SER A 14 -13.24 12.69 7.92
C SER A 14 -13.80 11.79 6.84
N ALA A 15 -12.95 10.95 6.25
CA ALA A 15 -13.23 10.05 5.14
C ALA A 15 -13.86 10.74 3.91
N SER A 16 -13.65 12.05 3.73
CA SER A 16 -14.35 12.84 2.72
C SER A 16 -14.15 12.32 1.29
N GLN A 17 -12.95 11.89 0.91
CA GLN A 17 -12.67 11.33 -0.41
C GLN A 17 -13.33 9.97 -0.63
N LEU A 18 -13.45 9.17 0.44
CA LEU A 18 -14.14 7.89 0.39
C LEU A 18 -15.66 8.09 0.29
N LEU A 19 -16.23 8.91 1.19
CA LEU A 19 -17.66 9.18 1.21
C LEU A 19 -18.12 9.94 -0.02
N GLY A 20 -17.34 10.93 -0.44
CA GLY A 20 -17.68 11.79 -1.56
C GLY A 20 -18.71 12.85 -1.20
N PHE A 21 -19.43 13.32 -2.21
CA PHE A 21 -20.43 14.38 -2.07
C PHE A 21 -21.53 14.27 -3.12
N THR A 22 -22.61 15.02 -2.90
CA THR A 22 -23.79 15.04 -3.76
C THR A 22 -23.98 16.38 -4.47
N GLU A 23 -24.72 16.35 -5.56
CA GLU A 23 -25.20 17.54 -6.23
C GLU A 23 -26.21 18.31 -5.35
N ARG A 24 -26.01 19.59 -5.22
CA ARG A 24 -26.92 20.43 -4.44
C ARG A 24 -28.30 20.48 -5.09
N GLY A 25 -29.33 20.20 -4.31
CA GLY A 25 -30.74 20.27 -4.73
C GLY A 25 -31.30 18.93 -5.21
N SER A 26 -30.58 18.16 -6.00
CA SER A 26 -31.02 16.83 -6.46
C SER A 26 -30.65 15.69 -5.50
N GLY A 27 -29.58 15.89 -4.71
CA GLY A 27 -29.04 14.83 -3.84
C GLY A 27 -28.34 13.71 -4.60
N ARG A 28 -28.17 13.81 -5.92
CA ARG A 28 -27.47 12.82 -6.72
C ARG A 28 -25.99 12.72 -6.32
N GLY A 29 -25.48 11.52 -6.11
CA GLY A 29 -24.07 11.30 -5.81
C GLY A 29 -23.16 11.68 -6.97
N LEU A 30 -22.13 12.48 -6.70
CA LEU A 30 -21.17 12.97 -7.69
C LEU A 30 -19.82 12.27 -7.57
N GLU A 31 -19.35 12.04 -6.36
CA GLU A 31 -18.07 11.40 -6.08
C GLU A 31 -18.17 10.42 -4.91
N GLY A 32 -17.17 9.54 -4.77
CA GLY A 32 -17.03 8.58 -3.69
C GLY A 32 -18.20 7.61 -3.58
N LEU A 33 -18.47 7.14 -2.38
CA LEU A 33 -19.58 6.21 -2.09
C LEU A 33 -20.95 6.81 -2.37
N GLU A 34 -21.13 8.12 -2.24
CA GLU A 34 -22.36 8.81 -2.63
C GLU A 34 -22.70 8.53 -4.10
N ARG A 35 -21.68 8.50 -4.97
CA ARG A 35 -21.84 8.14 -6.39
C ARG A 35 -22.00 6.64 -6.58
N ASP A 36 -21.10 5.84 -5.99
CA ASP A 36 -21.04 4.41 -6.27
C ASP A 36 -22.26 3.66 -5.71
N LEU A 37 -22.83 4.15 -4.62
CA LEU A 37 -24.02 3.59 -3.97
C LEU A 37 -25.30 4.42 -4.23
N ASN A 38 -25.25 5.37 -5.17
CA ASN A 38 -26.32 6.33 -5.40
C ASN A 38 -27.70 5.69 -5.62
N ALA A 39 -27.78 4.59 -6.37
CA ALA A 39 -29.04 3.90 -6.61
C ALA A 39 -29.70 3.45 -5.31
N GLY A 40 -28.97 2.74 -4.44
CA GLY A 40 -29.49 2.29 -3.16
C GLY A 40 -29.79 3.42 -2.19
N LEU A 41 -28.93 4.44 -2.15
CA LEU A 41 -29.14 5.62 -1.30
C LEU A 41 -30.40 6.40 -1.72
N SER A 42 -30.65 6.52 -3.02
CA SER A 42 -31.86 7.17 -3.57
C SER A 42 -33.15 6.41 -3.24
N GLU A 43 -33.06 5.09 -3.03
CA GLU A 43 -34.16 4.23 -2.58
C GLU A 43 -34.32 4.22 -1.05
N GLY A 44 -33.51 5.00 -0.33
CA GLY A 44 -33.55 5.06 1.14
C GLY A 44 -32.81 3.90 1.83
N ARG A 45 -32.02 3.12 1.10
CA ARG A 45 -31.21 2.06 1.72
C ARG A 45 -30.07 2.64 2.55
N ALA A 46 -29.83 2.05 3.71
CA ALA A 46 -28.66 2.34 4.55
C ALA A 46 -27.52 1.37 4.24
N PHE A 47 -26.31 1.86 4.25
CA PHE A 47 -25.10 1.05 4.10
C PHE A 47 -24.21 1.25 5.33
N THR A 48 -23.72 0.16 5.89
CA THR A 48 -22.79 0.18 7.01
C THR A 48 -21.40 -0.17 6.52
N LEU A 49 -20.44 0.73 6.80
CA LEU A 49 -19.05 0.53 6.41
C LEU A 49 -18.29 -0.27 7.45
N THR A 50 -17.22 -0.92 7.03
CA THR A 50 -16.26 -1.61 7.91
C THR A 50 -15.31 -0.65 8.61
N LEU A 51 -15.32 0.65 8.26
CA LEU A 51 -14.47 1.65 8.89
C LEU A 51 -14.67 1.69 10.40
N ASP A 52 -13.57 1.71 11.13
CA ASP A 52 -13.55 2.00 12.55
C ASP A 52 -13.30 3.51 12.75
N PRO A 53 -14.19 4.26 13.40
CA PRO A 53 -14.04 5.71 13.53
C PRO A 53 -12.77 6.15 14.26
N TRP A 54 -12.31 5.38 15.24
CA TRP A 54 -11.07 5.66 15.96
C TRP A 54 -9.84 5.41 15.10
N VAL A 55 -9.81 4.28 14.40
CA VAL A 55 -8.72 3.94 13.48
C VAL A 55 -8.67 4.95 12.34
N GLN A 56 -9.82 5.34 11.79
CA GLN A 56 -9.92 6.36 10.76
C GLN A 56 -9.35 7.71 11.23
N ALA A 57 -9.77 8.18 12.41
CA ALA A 57 -9.31 9.45 12.97
C ALA A 57 -7.79 9.45 13.24
N MET A 58 -7.25 8.35 13.78
CA MET A 58 -5.80 8.19 13.99
C MET A 58 -5.03 8.22 12.68
N ALA A 59 -5.52 7.48 11.69
CA ALA A 59 -4.90 7.40 10.38
C ALA A 59 -4.87 8.76 9.69
N GLU A 60 -5.96 9.50 9.73
CA GLU A 60 -6.06 10.85 9.17
C GLU A 60 -5.11 11.83 9.85
N LYS A 61 -5.09 11.84 11.17
CA LYS A 61 -4.19 12.72 11.93
C LYS A 61 -2.73 12.48 11.54
N ALA A 62 -2.27 11.22 11.59
CA ALA A 62 -0.90 10.87 11.24
C ALA A 62 -0.57 11.22 9.78
N LEU A 63 -1.51 10.93 8.87
CA LEU A 63 -1.31 11.19 7.43
C LEU A 63 -1.25 12.70 7.14
N TRP A 64 -2.18 13.48 7.66
CA TRP A 64 -2.25 14.93 7.39
C TRP A 64 -1.05 15.68 7.96
N GLU A 65 -0.61 15.31 9.16
CA GLU A 65 0.62 15.84 9.74
C GLU A 65 1.86 15.46 8.90
N GLY A 66 1.94 14.20 8.47
CA GLY A 66 3.02 13.73 7.59
C GLY A 66 3.01 14.39 6.21
N LEU A 67 1.84 14.58 5.62
CA LEU A 67 1.68 15.32 4.35
C LEU A 67 2.11 16.77 4.50
N SER A 68 1.72 17.45 5.57
CA SER A 68 2.13 18.83 5.86
C SER A 68 3.66 18.92 6.02
N ARG A 69 4.28 18.02 6.79
CA ARG A 69 5.74 18.00 6.97
C ARG A 69 6.49 17.78 5.67
N SER A 70 6.02 16.85 4.84
CA SER A 70 6.66 16.48 3.58
C SER A 70 6.35 17.42 2.41
N ARG A 71 5.32 18.28 2.56
CA ARG A 71 4.80 19.13 1.49
C ARG A 71 4.51 18.34 0.20
N GLY A 72 4.01 17.12 0.33
CA GLY A 72 3.62 16.26 -0.77
C GLY A 72 2.40 16.80 -1.52
N ALA A 73 2.22 16.36 -2.75
CA ALA A 73 1.05 16.73 -3.54
C ALA A 73 -0.23 16.07 -3.00
N PHE A 74 -0.14 14.80 -2.63
CA PHE A 74 -1.18 14.06 -1.93
C PHE A 74 -0.59 12.92 -1.11
N ALA A 75 -1.38 12.40 -0.20
CA ALA A 75 -1.03 11.20 0.55
C ALA A 75 -2.27 10.33 0.79
N THR A 76 -2.02 9.04 0.97
CA THR A 76 -3.08 8.07 1.31
C THR A 76 -2.56 7.00 2.26
N LEU A 77 -3.46 6.46 3.08
CA LEU A 77 -3.16 5.43 4.04
C LEU A 77 -4.35 4.48 4.16
N ILE A 78 -4.06 3.18 4.15
CA ILE A 78 -5.07 2.13 4.32
C ILE A 78 -4.68 1.28 5.52
N VAL A 79 -5.66 0.95 6.35
CA VAL A 79 -5.54 -0.04 7.42
C VAL A 79 -6.51 -1.18 7.13
N LEU A 80 -5.98 -2.40 7.03
CA LEU A 80 -6.75 -3.63 6.96
C LEU A 80 -6.62 -4.40 8.27
N ASP A 81 -7.68 -5.06 8.70
CA ASP A 81 -7.60 -6.07 9.75
C ASP A 81 -7.14 -7.43 9.17
N ARG A 82 -7.02 -8.44 10.05
CA ARG A 82 -6.62 -9.79 9.64
C ARG A 82 -7.60 -10.47 8.68
N GLU A 83 -8.87 -10.05 8.70
CA GLU A 83 -9.93 -10.65 7.89
C GLU A 83 -10.13 -9.93 6.56
N GLY A 84 -9.32 -8.91 6.26
CA GLY A 84 -9.39 -8.12 5.03
C GLY A 84 -10.46 -7.01 5.08
N GLN A 85 -11.02 -6.71 6.26
CA GLN A 85 -11.89 -5.55 6.40
C GLN A 85 -11.06 -4.27 6.37
N ILE A 86 -11.55 -3.29 5.64
CA ILE A 86 -10.95 -1.96 5.58
C ILE A 86 -11.39 -1.18 6.83
N LEU A 87 -10.46 -0.94 7.75
CA LEU A 87 -10.74 -0.21 8.99
C LEU A 87 -10.53 1.30 8.83
N ALA A 88 -9.66 1.71 7.93
CA ALA A 88 -9.42 3.10 7.60
C ALA A 88 -8.98 3.29 6.16
N VAL A 89 -9.44 4.37 5.55
CA VAL A 89 -8.96 4.92 4.27
C VAL A 89 -8.78 6.41 4.48
N ALA A 90 -7.56 6.82 4.77
CA ALA A 90 -7.22 8.23 4.93
C ALA A 90 -6.61 8.79 3.65
N ASN A 91 -7.01 9.97 3.26
CA ASN A 91 -6.47 10.71 2.12
C ASN A 91 -6.17 12.16 2.54
N GLY A 92 -5.23 12.78 1.88
CA GLY A 92 -4.92 14.19 2.03
C GLY A 92 -4.41 14.80 0.72
N PRO A 93 -4.66 16.10 0.50
CA PRO A 93 -5.38 17.03 1.39
C PRO A 93 -6.87 16.71 1.53
N ALA A 94 -7.44 16.99 2.69
CA ALA A 94 -8.86 16.79 2.96
C ALA A 94 -9.73 17.93 2.38
N PHE A 95 -11.02 17.67 2.24
CA PHE A 95 -12.02 18.68 1.87
C PHE A 95 -13.31 18.47 2.65
N HIS A 96 -14.14 19.51 2.75
CA HIS A 96 -15.45 19.40 3.39
C HIS A 96 -16.52 19.03 2.35
N PRO A 97 -17.28 17.91 2.50
CA PRO A 97 -18.23 17.43 1.51
C PRO A 97 -19.35 18.41 1.15
N LEU A 98 -19.73 19.31 2.08
CA LEU A 98 -20.73 20.35 1.82
C LEU A 98 -20.17 21.56 1.06
N ALA A 99 -18.84 21.69 0.98
CA ALA A 99 -18.17 22.81 0.31
C ALA A 99 -17.00 22.30 -0.54
N PRO A 100 -17.22 21.34 -1.48
CA PRO A 100 -16.19 20.93 -2.39
C PRO A 100 -15.79 22.13 -3.25
N ARG A 101 -14.51 22.52 -3.21
CA ARG A 101 -14.03 23.67 -3.96
C ARG A 101 -14.04 23.35 -5.45
N LYS A 102 -14.31 24.38 -6.29
CA LYS A 102 -14.39 24.26 -7.76
C LYS A 102 -13.09 24.71 -8.44
N ASP A 103 -11.94 24.31 -7.96
CA ASP A 103 -10.69 24.70 -8.60
C ASP A 103 -10.21 23.54 -9.50
N PRO A 104 -9.86 23.78 -10.77
CA PRO A 104 -9.37 22.74 -11.68
C PRO A 104 -8.15 21.97 -11.16
N ASP A 105 -7.27 22.64 -10.39
CA ASP A 105 -6.12 22.02 -9.77
C ASP A 105 -6.48 21.19 -8.51
N GLN A 106 -7.73 21.20 -8.10
CA GLN A 106 -8.24 20.56 -6.88
C GLN A 106 -8.93 19.20 -7.12
N ASP A 107 -8.94 18.67 -8.32
CA ASP A 107 -9.30 17.27 -8.58
C ASP A 107 -8.47 16.30 -7.70
N VAL A 108 -7.26 16.73 -7.30
CA VAL A 108 -6.41 16.05 -6.35
C VAL A 108 -7.06 15.89 -4.97
N SER A 109 -7.79 16.90 -4.45
CA SER A 109 -8.36 16.86 -3.11
C SER A 109 -9.64 16.00 -3.02
N TRP A 110 -10.39 15.83 -4.11
CA TRP A 110 -11.63 15.03 -4.10
C TRP A 110 -11.40 13.54 -4.33
N ARG A 111 -10.28 13.21 -4.95
CA ARG A 111 -10.00 11.84 -5.37
C ARG A 111 -9.64 10.97 -4.19
N ASN A 112 -10.28 9.83 -4.08
CA ASN A 112 -9.81 8.77 -3.19
C ASN A 112 -8.57 8.13 -3.81
N HIS A 113 -7.39 8.65 -3.46
CA HIS A 113 -6.12 8.19 -4.01
C HIS A 113 -5.83 6.72 -3.69
N ALA A 114 -6.37 6.20 -2.57
CA ALA A 114 -6.23 4.81 -2.21
C ALA A 114 -6.83 3.85 -3.24
N PHE A 115 -7.93 4.26 -3.89
CA PHE A 115 -8.69 3.42 -4.82
C PHE A 115 -8.55 3.83 -6.28
N LEU A 116 -8.29 5.11 -6.54
CA LEU A 116 -8.44 5.70 -7.88
C LEU A 116 -7.13 6.16 -8.53
N VAL A 117 -6.01 5.99 -7.86
CA VAL A 117 -4.69 6.35 -8.41
C VAL A 117 -3.79 5.12 -8.43
N ALA A 118 -3.41 4.71 -9.64
CA ALA A 118 -2.45 3.64 -9.83
C ALA A 118 -1.03 4.20 -9.84
N LEU A 119 -0.15 3.61 -9.05
CA LEU A 119 1.23 4.03 -8.82
C LEU A 119 2.15 2.82 -8.91
N GLU A 120 3.42 3.02 -9.22
CA GLU A 120 4.43 1.99 -9.08
C GLU A 120 4.66 1.68 -7.58
N PRO A 121 4.55 0.40 -7.16
CA PRO A 121 4.71 0.04 -5.74
C PRO A 121 6.15 0.16 -5.24
N GLY A 122 7.12 0.23 -6.16
CA GLY A 122 8.52 0.32 -5.81
C GLY A 122 9.00 -0.84 -4.94
N SER A 123 9.95 -0.56 -4.08
CA SER A 123 10.61 -1.58 -3.25
C SER A 123 9.72 -2.31 -2.26
N THR A 124 8.47 -1.91 -2.05
CA THR A 124 7.50 -2.71 -1.30
C THR A 124 7.25 -4.06 -1.96
N MET A 125 7.32 -4.11 -3.31
CA MET A 125 7.18 -5.35 -4.08
C MET A 125 8.24 -6.40 -3.74
N LYS A 126 9.42 -6.01 -3.27
CA LYS A 126 10.49 -6.95 -2.91
C LYS A 126 10.07 -7.95 -1.83
N ALA A 127 9.21 -7.56 -0.91
CA ALA A 127 8.67 -8.46 0.09
C ALA A 127 7.83 -9.59 -0.53
N LEU A 128 7.01 -9.26 -1.52
CA LEU A 128 6.22 -10.23 -2.27
C LEU A 128 7.10 -11.09 -3.19
N THR A 129 8.08 -10.51 -3.85
CA THR A 129 9.05 -11.25 -4.67
C THR A 129 9.86 -12.23 -3.82
N ALA A 130 10.30 -11.84 -2.63
CA ALA A 130 10.96 -12.74 -1.69
C ALA A 130 10.05 -13.90 -1.28
N ALA A 131 8.77 -13.64 -1.01
CA ALA A 131 7.79 -14.68 -0.71
C ALA A 131 7.64 -15.68 -1.87
N MET A 132 7.60 -15.21 -3.11
CA MET A 132 7.56 -16.07 -4.30
C MET A 132 8.78 -16.98 -4.39
N LEU A 133 9.98 -16.42 -4.17
CA LEU A 133 11.25 -17.19 -4.17
C LEU A 133 11.27 -18.27 -3.08
N LEU A 134 10.79 -17.94 -1.88
CA LEU A 134 10.70 -18.90 -0.77
C LEU A 134 9.68 -20.00 -1.06
N GLU A 135 8.50 -19.63 -1.55
CA GLU A 135 7.41 -20.57 -1.84
C GLU A 135 7.78 -21.57 -2.93
N GLU A 136 8.48 -21.12 -3.98
CA GLU A 136 8.98 -21.98 -5.05
C GLU A 136 10.21 -22.82 -4.65
N GLY A 137 10.73 -22.65 -3.43
CA GLY A 137 11.98 -23.29 -3.01
C GLY A 137 13.20 -22.83 -3.80
N ALA A 138 13.09 -21.72 -4.52
CA ALA A 138 14.17 -21.15 -5.34
C ALA A 138 15.23 -20.44 -4.48
N ALA A 139 14.88 -20.04 -3.28
CA ALA A 139 15.78 -19.46 -2.30
C ALA A 139 15.30 -19.72 -0.86
N THR A 140 16.19 -19.53 0.09
CA THR A 140 15.91 -19.36 1.52
C THR A 140 16.35 -17.96 1.94
N LEU A 141 15.99 -17.50 3.14
CA LEU A 141 16.48 -16.22 3.66
C LEU A 141 18.02 -16.12 3.73
N LYS A 142 18.69 -17.26 3.80
CA LYS A 142 20.18 -17.37 3.86
C LYS A 142 20.81 -17.54 2.47
N THR A 143 20.04 -17.72 1.43
CA THR A 143 20.57 -17.83 0.06
C THR A 143 21.29 -16.56 -0.34
N ARG A 144 22.52 -16.69 -0.80
CA ARG A 144 23.37 -15.55 -1.20
C ARG A 144 23.25 -15.28 -2.70
N VAL A 145 23.45 -14.02 -3.02
CA VAL A 145 23.51 -13.50 -4.38
C VAL A 145 24.61 -12.46 -4.48
N GLU A 146 25.34 -12.46 -5.59
CA GLU A 146 26.23 -11.37 -5.93
C GLU A 146 25.40 -10.12 -6.26
N ALA A 147 25.68 -9.05 -5.52
CA ALA A 147 24.96 -7.80 -5.61
C ALA A 147 25.94 -6.61 -5.68
N PRO A 148 26.65 -6.45 -6.81
CA PRO A 148 27.40 -5.22 -7.04
C PRO A 148 26.43 -4.03 -7.06
N MET A 149 26.92 -2.81 -6.82
CA MET A 149 26.06 -1.61 -6.76
C MET A 149 25.31 -1.31 -8.06
N HIS A 150 25.66 -1.98 -9.15
CA HIS A 150 24.90 -1.94 -10.41
C HIS A 150 25.12 -3.22 -11.21
N ARG A 151 24.12 -3.55 -12.03
CA ARG A 151 24.21 -4.60 -13.08
C ARG A 151 23.49 -4.13 -14.34
N VAL A 152 23.88 -4.68 -15.49
CA VAL A 152 23.26 -4.39 -16.78
C VAL A 152 22.46 -5.60 -17.24
N VAL A 153 21.20 -5.39 -17.62
CA VAL A 153 20.29 -6.40 -18.19
C VAL A 153 19.70 -5.83 -19.47
N ASP A 154 19.95 -6.47 -20.61
CA ASP A 154 19.50 -6.02 -21.95
C ASP A 154 19.83 -4.53 -22.23
N GLY A 155 21.02 -4.08 -21.83
CA GLY A 155 21.46 -2.68 -21.97
C GLY A 155 20.87 -1.71 -20.95
N TRP A 156 19.98 -2.17 -20.08
CA TRP A 156 19.39 -1.39 -18.98
C TRP A 156 20.21 -1.53 -17.70
N THR A 157 20.60 -0.42 -17.10
CA THR A 157 21.37 -0.44 -15.85
C THR A 157 20.45 -0.40 -14.63
N ILE A 158 20.47 -1.48 -13.84
CA ILE A 158 19.84 -1.58 -12.52
C ILE A 158 20.86 -1.11 -11.48
N ARG A 159 20.44 -0.24 -10.55
CA ARG A 159 21.32 0.33 -9.53
C ARG A 159 20.75 0.16 -8.14
N ASP A 160 21.63 -0.04 -7.18
CA ASP A 160 21.32 0.07 -5.76
C ASP A 160 21.64 1.48 -5.27
N VAL A 161 20.88 1.95 -4.27
CA VAL A 161 21.00 3.31 -3.72
C VAL A 161 21.78 3.28 -2.41
N VAL A 162 21.51 2.31 -1.55
CA VAL A 162 22.14 2.17 -0.25
C VAL A 162 23.44 1.36 -0.37
N PRO A 163 24.57 1.87 0.11
CA PRO A 163 25.81 1.09 0.15
C PRO A 163 25.66 -0.19 0.98
N HIS A 164 26.17 -1.29 0.47
CA HIS A 164 26.09 -2.60 1.11
C HIS A 164 27.24 -3.51 0.65
N PRO A 165 27.50 -4.65 1.32
CA PRO A 165 28.48 -5.65 0.86
C PRO A 165 28.14 -6.17 -0.55
N PRO A 166 29.15 -6.60 -1.33
CA PRO A 166 28.95 -7.04 -2.71
C PRO A 166 28.25 -8.40 -2.84
N SER A 167 28.09 -9.14 -1.76
CA SER A 167 27.35 -10.40 -1.68
C SER A 167 26.35 -10.31 -0.53
N LEU A 168 25.07 -10.56 -0.81
CA LEU A 168 23.97 -10.42 0.14
C LEU A 168 23.19 -11.72 0.26
N THR A 169 22.69 -12.02 1.47
CA THR A 169 21.62 -13.02 1.65
C THR A 169 20.27 -12.40 1.20
N LEU A 170 19.25 -13.23 0.96
CA LEU A 170 17.90 -12.72 0.66
C LEU A 170 17.38 -11.81 1.79
N ALA A 171 17.63 -12.15 3.05
CA ALA A 171 17.26 -11.29 4.17
C ALA A 171 17.98 -9.93 4.11
N GLU A 172 19.26 -9.91 3.75
CA GLU A 172 20.03 -8.67 3.55
C GLU A 172 19.59 -7.89 2.32
N VAL A 173 19.15 -8.57 1.24
CA VAL A 173 18.54 -7.93 0.07
C VAL A 173 17.30 -7.13 0.50
N LEU A 174 16.46 -7.67 1.36
CA LEU A 174 15.31 -6.94 1.91
C LEU A 174 15.75 -5.79 2.82
N LYS A 175 16.74 -6.02 3.68
CA LYS A 175 17.27 -5.02 4.62
C LYS A 175 17.87 -3.81 3.91
N TYR A 176 18.75 -4.04 2.94
CA TYR A 176 19.40 -2.98 2.15
C TYR A 176 18.55 -2.49 0.98
N SER A 177 17.43 -3.15 0.74
CA SER A 177 16.55 -2.85 -0.41
C SER A 177 17.29 -2.92 -1.75
N SER A 178 18.08 -3.98 -1.96
CA SER A 178 18.89 -4.14 -3.17
C SER A 178 18.02 -4.52 -4.37
N ASN A 179 18.00 -3.66 -5.40
CA ASN A 179 17.39 -3.94 -6.70
C ASN A 179 18.21 -5.00 -7.44
N VAL A 180 19.52 -4.88 -7.37
CA VAL A 180 20.46 -5.81 -8.01
C VAL A 180 20.29 -7.21 -7.42
N GLY A 181 20.25 -7.31 -6.09
CA GLY A 181 20.10 -8.59 -5.40
C GLY A 181 18.77 -9.27 -5.67
N ILE A 182 17.65 -8.57 -5.55
CA ILE A 182 16.33 -9.17 -5.77
C ILE A 182 16.13 -9.59 -7.21
N SER A 183 16.52 -8.75 -8.18
CA SER A 183 16.41 -9.09 -9.60
C SER A 183 17.33 -10.24 -10.01
N GLY A 184 18.49 -10.36 -9.37
CA GLY A 184 19.40 -11.50 -9.57
C GLY A 184 18.82 -12.82 -9.04
N LEU A 185 18.28 -12.81 -7.82
CA LEU A 185 17.62 -13.98 -7.23
C LEU A 185 16.36 -14.39 -8.03
N ALA A 186 15.59 -13.42 -8.51
CA ALA A 186 14.36 -13.67 -9.26
C ALA A 186 14.59 -14.37 -10.61
N GLU A 187 15.81 -14.39 -11.15
CA GLU A 187 16.14 -15.19 -12.34
C GLU A 187 15.98 -16.72 -12.10
N ARG A 188 15.85 -17.13 -10.83
CA ARG A 188 15.61 -18.55 -10.44
C ARG A 188 14.16 -18.99 -10.62
N ILE A 189 13.25 -18.08 -10.86
CA ILE A 189 11.86 -18.36 -11.22
C ILE A 189 11.55 -17.73 -12.57
N SER A 190 10.64 -18.35 -13.33
CA SER A 190 10.26 -17.81 -14.63
C SER A 190 9.37 -16.57 -14.49
N LYS A 191 9.38 -15.72 -15.53
CA LYS A 191 8.46 -14.58 -15.60
C LYS A 191 7.00 -15.02 -15.59
N ASP A 192 6.67 -16.20 -16.12
CA ASP A 192 5.31 -16.75 -16.09
C ASP A 192 4.92 -17.17 -14.67
N THR A 193 5.82 -17.80 -13.92
CA THR A 193 5.62 -18.11 -12.49
C THR A 193 5.42 -16.83 -11.70
N PHE A 194 6.25 -15.83 -11.88
CA PHE A 194 6.13 -14.52 -11.24
C PHE A 194 4.77 -13.86 -11.54
N TYR A 195 4.37 -13.84 -12.81
CA TYR A 195 3.06 -13.29 -13.21
C TYR A 195 1.90 -14.07 -12.62
N GLY A 196 1.98 -15.39 -12.55
CA GLY A 196 0.97 -16.23 -11.88
C GLY A 196 0.78 -15.87 -10.41
N TYR A 197 1.84 -15.48 -9.70
CA TYR A 197 1.73 -14.92 -8.36
C TYR A 197 1.08 -13.53 -8.36
N MET A 198 1.41 -12.66 -9.32
CA MET A 198 0.74 -11.36 -9.42
C MET A 198 -0.78 -11.53 -9.61
N GLU A 199 -1.21 -12.52 -10.39
CA GLU A 199 -2.64 -12.85 -10.55
C GLU A 199 -3.25 -13.36 -9.25
N ARG A 200 -2.61 -14.31 -8.56
CA ARG A 200 -3.09 -14.85 -7.27
C ARG A 200 -3.11 -13.82 -6.15
N LEU A 201 -2.24 -12.82 -6.24
CA LEU A 201 -2.21 -11.64 -5.35
C LEU A 201 -3.21 -10.55 -5.78
N HIS A 202 -3.98 -10.79 -6.84
CA HIS A 202 -4.94 -9.85 -7.42
C HIS A 202 -4.34 -8.47 -7.80
N LEU A 203 -3.04 -8.43 -8.08
CA LEU A 203 -2.38 -7.21 -8.59
C LEU A 203 -2.77 -6.89 -10.05
N THR A 204 -3.43 -7.81 -10.71
CA THR A 204 -3.95 -7.67 -12.09
C THR A 204 -5.47 -7.50 -12.13
N ASP A 205 -6.15 -7.57 -11.00
CA ASP A 205 -7.61 -7.51 -10.92
C ASP A 205 -8.13 -6.09 -11.14
N PRO A 206 -8.95 -5.84 -12.18
CA PRO A 206 -9.50 -4.51 -12.43
C PRO A 206 -10.58 -4.08 -11.42
N ASN A 207 -11.08 -5.01 -10.61
CA ASN A 207 -12.20 -4.75 -9.69
C ASN A 207 -12.01 -5.45 -8.34
N PRO A 208 -11.01 -5.05 -7.55
CA PRO A 208 -10.69 -5.69 -6.27
C PRO A 208 -11.78 -5.47 -5.20
N LEU A 209 -12.70 -4.53 -5.42
CA LEU A 209 -13.76 -4.16 -4.49
C LEU A 209 -15.09 -4.00 -5.26
N PRO A 210 -15.80 -5.13 -5.51
CA PRO A 210 -17.03 -5.12 -6.34
C PRO A 210 -18.07 -4.11 -5.86
N GLY A 211 -18.64 -3.34 -6.81
CA GLY A 211 -19.64 -2.31 -6.55
C GLY A 211 -19.06 -0.96 -6.11
N ILE A 212 -17.77 -0.87 -5.90
CA ILE A 212 -17.05 0.36 -5.56
C ILE A 212 -16.00 0.65 -6.64
N ARG A 213 -15.97 1.87 -7.12
CA ARG A 213 -15.05 2.27 -8.20
C ARG A 213 -13.60 2.23 -7.74
N THR A 214 -12.78 1.51 -8.50
CA THR A 214 -11.33 1.45 -8.37
C THR A 214 -10.67 1.68 -9.72
N ALA A 215 -9.47 2.26 -9.74
CA ALA A 215 -8.70 2.35 -10.96
C ALA A 215 -8.14 0.95 -11.32
N PRO A 216 -8.20 0.55 -12.59
CA PRO A 216 -7.61 -0.70 -13.01
C PRO A 216 -6.07 -0.64 -12.87
N PRO A 217 -5.42 -1.75 -12.52
CA PRO A 217 -3.98 -1.85 -12.58
C PRO A 217 -3.48 -1.83 -14.01
N LEU A 218 -2.24 -1.40 -14.21
CA LEU A 218 -1.56 -1.45 -15.51
C LEU A 218 -0.42 -2.47 -15.43
N VAL A 219 -0.76 -3.74 -15.61
CA VAL A 219 0.17 -4.87 -15.62
C VAL A 219 0.05 -5.59 -16.95
N LYS A 220 1.10 -5.52 -17.77
CA LYS A 220 1.13 -6.21 -19.05
C LYS A 220 1.37 -7.72 -18.85
N PRO A 221 0.88 -8.58 -19.76
CA PRO A 221 1.13 -10.02 -19.67
C PRO A 221 2.61 -10.36 -19.91
N PRO A 222 3.13 -11.46 -19.34
CA PRO A 222 4.55 -11.79 -19.32
C PRO A 222 5.16 -12.03 -20.70
N GLY A 223 4.35 -12.41 -21.70
CA GLY A 223 4.81 -12.55 -23.08
C GLY A 223 5.38 -11.27 -23.69
N THR A 224 5.03 -10.11 -23.14
CA THR A 224 5.51 -8.80 -23.59
C THR A 224 6.78 -8.32 -22.86
N TRP A 225 7.25 -9.06 -21.85
CA TRP A 225 8.37 -8.62 -21.03
C TRP A 225 9.71 -9.01 -21.60
N SER A 226 10.61 -8.03 -21.80
CA SER A 226 12.03 -8.28 -21.93
C SER A 226 12.62 -8.75 -20.59
N ARG A 227 13.86 -9.23 -20.58
CA ARG A 227 14.57 -9.57 -19.34
C ARG A 227 14.71 -8.34 -18.42
N ALA A 228 14.97 -7.17 -18.99
CA ALA A 228 15.04 -5.92 -18.23
C ALA A 228 13.67 -5.54 -17.63
N ALA A 229 12.58 -5.70 -18.38
CA ALA A 229 11.24 -5.46 -17.86
C ALA A 229 10.91 -6.41 -16.71
N TYR A 230 11.19 -7.71 -16.86
CA TYR A 230 11.01 -8.67 -15.77
C TYR A 230 11.83 -8.29 -14.54
N ALA A 231 13.11 -7.97 -14.71
CA ALA A 231 13.96 -7.54 -13.61
C ALA A 231 13.37 -6.34 -12.86
N ASN A 232 12.87 -5.32 -13.59
CA ASN A 232 12.24 -4.13 -13.00
C ASN A 232 10.96 -4.47 -12.22
N HIS A 233 10.14 -5.41 -12.71
CA HIS A 233 8.92 -5.83 -12.03
C HIS A 233 9.21 -6.45 -10.66
N THR A 234 10.34 -7.13 -10.50
CA THR A 234 10.73 -7.79 -9.26
C THR A 234 10.98 -6.83 -8.09
N PHE A 235 11.24 -5.56 -8.39
CA PHE A 235 11.38 -4.49 -7.40
C PHE A 235 10.35 -3.37 -7.56
N GLY A 236 9.23 -3.66 -8.22
CA GLY A 236 8.05 -2.79 -8.24
C GLY A 236 8.08 -1.64 -9.23
N GLN A 237 8.88 -1.74 -10.30
CA GLN A 237 8.90 -0.78 -11.41
C GLN A 237 8.33 -1.37 -12.69
N GLY A 238 7.79 -0.52 -13.56
CA GLY A 238 7.28 -0.91 -14.88
C GLY A 238 5.83 -1.41 -14.89
N PHE A 239 5.13 -1.35 -13.76
CA PHE A 239 3.70 -1.62 -13.67
C PHE A 239 3.05 -0.73 -12.60
N LEU A 240 1.74 -0.53 -12.70
CA LEU A 240 1.00 0.35 -11.80
C LEU A 240 -0.12 -0.42 -11.10
N VAL A 241 -0.26 -0.18 -9.80
CA VAL A 241 -1.35 -0.70 -8.96
C VAL A 241 -1.86 0.39 -8.03
N THR A 242 -3.11 0.31 -7.58
CA THR A 242 -3.58 1.24 -6.55
C THR A 242 -3.01 0.86 -5.18
N PRO A 243 -2.95 1.79 -4.23
CA PRO A 243 -2.62 1.46 -2.84
C PRO A 243 -3.52 0.37 -2.24
N LEU A 244 -4.78 0.28 -2.65
CA LEU A 244 -5.69 -0.80 -2.24
C LEU A 244 -5.21 -2.18 -2.74
N HIS A 245 -4.83 -2.29 -4.01
CA HIS A 245 -4.25 -3.54 -4.54
C HIS A 245 -3.01 -3.95 -3.75
N LEU A 246 -2.12 -3.00 -3.49
CA LEU A 246 -0.90 -3.28 -2.73
C LEU A 246 -1.22 -3.72 -1.29
N ALA A 247 -2.15 -3.04 -0.61
CA ALA A 247 -2.53 -3.38 0.76
C ALA A 247 -3.11 -4.79 0.85
N ALA A 248 -4.03 -5.16 -0.06
CA ALA A 248 -4.62 -6.48 -0.11
C ALA A 248 -3.58 -7.57 -0.44
N ALA A 249 -2.70 -7.33 -1.42
CA ALA A 249 -1.61 -8.23 -1.76
C ALA A 249 -0.61 -8.39 -0.60
N PHE A 250 -0.22 -7.28 0.02
CA PHE A 250 0.73 -7.27 1.14
C PHE A 250 0.17 -8.01 2.37
N SER A 251 -1.15 -7.93 2.60
CA SER A 251 -1.83 -8.63 3.70
C SER A 251 -1.73 -10.16 3.60
N THR A 252 -1.41 -10.72 2.43
CA THR A 252 -1.15 -12.18 2.31
C THR A 252 0.04 -12.63 3.15
N LEU A 253 0.95 -11.73 3.46
CA LEU A 253 2.10 -12.03 4.32
C LEU A 253 1.72 -12.15 5.81
N VAL A 254 0.47 -11.95 6.18
CA VAL A 254 -0.04 -12.22 7.54
C VAL A 254 -0.01 -13.73 7.84
N ASP A 255 -0.54 -14.55 6.94
CA ASP A 255 -0.67 -15.98 7.10
C ASP A 255 -0.66 -16.79 5.78
N GLY A 256 -0.35 -16.15 4.68
CA GLY A 256 -0.32 -16.74 3.33
C GLY A 256 -1.64 -16.73 2.58
N LEU A 257 -2.73 -16.23 3.17
CA LEU A 257 -4.04 -16.16 2.55
C LEU A 257 -4.29 -14.76 1.94
N TYR A 258 -4.68 -14.73 0.67
CA TYR A 258 -5.29 -13.54 0.09
C TYR A 258 -6.74 -13.46 0.53
N ARG A 259 -7.12 -12.32 1.09
CA ARG A 259 -8.49 -11.98 1.45
C ARG A 259 -8.94 -10.80 0.62
N PRO A 260 -9.99 -10.95 -0.21
CA PRO A 260 -10.56 -9.79 -0.90
C PRO A 260 -10.88 -8.67 0.09
N PRO A 261 -10.49 -7.43 -0.17
CA PRO A 261 -10.79 -6.32 0.73
C PRO A 261 -12.31 -6.10 0.81
N ARG A 262 -12.79 -5.75 2.00
CA ARG A 262 -14.21 -5.49 2.26
C ARG A 262 -14.39 -4.11 2.87
N LEU A 263 -15.34 -3.37 2.36
CA LEU A 263 -15.69 -2.02 2.82
C LEU A 263 -17.10 -1.95 3.42
N LEU A 264 -18.02 -2.79 2.94
CA LEU A 264 -19.40 -2.83 3.43
C LEU A 264 -19.57 -4.04 4.36
N LEU A 265 -20.22 -3.84 5.51
CA LEU A 265 -20.60 -4.94 6.37
C LEU A 265 -21.56 -5.89 5.63
N GLY A 266 -21.36 -7.19 5.85
CA GLY A 266 -22.13 -8.23 5.18
C GLY A 266 -21.58 -8.67 3.82
N GLN A 267 -20.54 -8.02 3.30
CA GLN A 267 -19.80 -8.56 2.15
C GLN A 267 -19.11 -9.87 2.55
N GLU A 268 -19.35 -10.91 1.78
CA GLU A 268 -18.62 -12.17 1.94
C GLU A 268 -17.32 -12.11 1.16
N ALA A 269 -16.29 -12.69 1.74
CA ALA A 269 -15.01 -12.89 1.07
C ALA A 269 -14.55 -14.34 1.30
N ARG A 270 -14.05 -14.95 0.23
CA ARG A 270 -13.44 -16.28 0.30
C ARG A 270 -11.94 -16.14 0.24
N PRO A 271 -11.23 -16.41 1.34
CA PRO A 271 -9.76 -16.42 1.34
C PRO A 271 -9.23 -17.50 0.39
N THR A 272 -8.16 -17.16 -0.32
CA THR A 272 -7.44 -18.10 -1.18
C THR A 272 -5.97 -18.17 -0.76
N ARG A 273 -5.41 -19.38 -0.71
CA ARG A 273 -4.00 -19.52 -0.34
C ARG A 273 -3.10 -19.14 -1.50
N VAL A 274 -2.15 -18.25 -1.20
CA VAL A 274 -1.10 -17.81 -2.15
C VAL A 274 0.26 -18.34 -1.69
N PHE A 275 0.54 -18.25 -0.39
CA PHE A 275 1.78 -18.71 0.23
C PHE A 275 1.47 -19.64 1.39
N SER A 276 2.45 -20.47 1.78
CA SER A 276 2.40 -21.19 3.04
C SER A 276 2.53 -20.23 4.24
N GLU A 277 2.03 -20.62 5.40
CA GLU A 277 2.25 -19.86 6.64
C GLU A 277 3.75 -19.69 6.95
N ALA A 278 4.55 -20.71 6.66
CA ALA A 278 5.99 -20.68 6.86
C ALA A 278 6.66 -19.59 5.99
N THR A 279 6.28 -19.49 4.72
CA THR A 279 6.76 -18.44 3.82
C THR A 279 6.36 -17.06 4.33
N ALA A 280 5.10 -16.85 4.68
CA ALA A 280 4.61 -15.57 5.19
C ALA A 280 5.36 -15.17 6.48
N LYS A 281 5.53 -16.09 7.42
CA LYS A 281 6.28 -15.87 8.66
C LYS A 281 7.73 -15.51 8.39
N ALA A 282 8.42 -16.26 7.51
CA ALA A 282 9.82 -16.02 7.19
C ALA A 282 10.03 -14.60 6.60
N VAL A 283 9.16 -14.16 5.70
CA VAL A 283 9.24 -12.81 5.14
C VAL A 283 9.01 -11.75 6.23
N ARG A 284 8.01 -11.91 7.09
CA ARG A 284 7.77 -10.97 8.20
C ARG A 284 8.96 -10.87 9.16
N GLU A 285 9.60 -12.00 9.49
CA GLU A 285 10.81 -12.02 10.32
C GLU A 285 11.94 -11.21 9.67
N ALA A 286 12.17 -11.38 8.37
CA ALA A 286 13.14 -10.59 7.63
C ALA A 286 12.78 -9.10 7.60
N LEU A 287 11.49 -8.76 7.44
CA LEU A 287 11.02 -7.37 7.47
C LEU A 287 11.10 -6.75 8.87
N THR A 288 11.02 -7.54 9.93
CA THR A 288 11.25 -7.06 11.30
C THR A 288 12.72 -6.75 11.52
N GLN A 289 13.62 -7.64 11.11
CA GLN A 289 15.07 -7.44 11.23
C GLN A 289 15.59 -6.28 10.39
N GLY A 290 14.99 -6.07 9.21
CA GLY A 290 15.35 -5.00 8.28
C GLY A 290 14.51 -3.73 8.43
N LEU A 291 13.75 -3.58 9.52
CA LEU A 291 12.84 -2.45 9.71
C LEU A 291 13.57 -1.12 9.71
N ALA A 292 13.05 -0.16 8.96
CA ALA A 292 13.58 1.20 8.94
C ALA A 292 13.53 1.83 10.35
N PRO A 293 14.60 2.45 10.83
CA PRO A 293 14.66 2.98 12.21
C PRO A 293 13.52 3.93 12.58
N ARG A 294 13.07 4.75 11.61
CA ARG A 294 11.95 5.68 11.82
C ARG A 294 10.57 5.03 11.89
N ALA A 295 10.47 3.75 11.53
CA ALA A 295 9.25 2.96 11.70
C ALA A 295 9.21 2.21 13.03
N SER A 296 10.32 2.09 13.74
CA SER A 296 10.43 1.28 14.96
C SER A 296 9.77 1.95 16.17
N LEU A 297 9.20 1.11 17.03
CA LEU A 297 8.70 1.49 18.35
C LEU A 297 9.40 0.65 19.41
N PRO A 298 9.99 1.26 20.46
CA PRO A 298 10.59 0.51 21.56
C PRO A 298 9.58 -0.44 22.21
N GLY A 299 9.99 -1.69 22.42
CA GLY A 299 9.18 -2.72 23.04
C GLY A 299 8.16 -3.38 22.14
N TYR A 300 8.12 -3.07 20.84
CA TYR A 300 7.18 -3.69 19.90
C TYR A 300 7.89 -4.22 18.65
N PRO A 301 7.72 -5.51 18.31
CA PRO A 301 8.18 -6.03 17.05
C PRO A 301 7.22 -5.54 15.95
N LEU A 302 7.69 -4.62 15.13
CA LEU A 302 7.00 -4.18 13.91
C LEU A 302 7.72 -4.77 12.70
N ALA A 303 6.98 -4.99 11.63
CA ALA A 303 7.54 -5.46 10.36
C ALA A 303 7.11 -4.53 9.24
N GLY A 304 7.97 -4.28 8.29
CA GLY A 304 7.59 -3.47 7.14
C GLY A 304 8.70 -3.25 6.13
N LYS A 305 8.29 -2.73 4.98
CA LYS A 305 9.15 -2.42 3.85
C LYS A 305 8.91 -1.01 3.36
N THR A 306 9.97 -0.26 3.26
CA THR A 306 9.98 1.05 2.60
C THR A 306 9.97 0.90 1.08
N GLY A 307 9.47 1.91 0.40
CA GLY A 307 9.60 2.07 -1.04
C GLY A 307 9.83 3.53 -1.39
N THR A 308 10.60 3.75 -2.45
CA THR A 308 10.79 5.06 -3.07
C THR A 308 10.74 4.83 -4.56
N ALA A 309 9.58 5.13 -5.16
CA ALA A 309 9.35 4.92 -6.58
C ALA A 309 9.48 6.24 -7.34
N GLN A 310 10.30 6.25 -8.39
CA GLN A 310 10.31 7.36 -9.34
C GLN A 310 9.02 7.35 -10.14
N VAL A 311 8.49 8.52 -10.41
CA VAL A 311 7.27 8.67 -11.22
C VAL A 311 7.64 8.90 -12.67
N VAL A 312 6.92 8.26 -13.57
CA VAL A 312 7.08 8.49 -15.01
C VAL A 312 6.38 9.80 -15.39
N VAL A 313 7.15 10.75 -15.88
CA VAL A 313 6.67 12.03 -16.39
C VAL A 313 7.10 12.15 -17.86
N ALA A 314 6.15 12.42 -18.75
CA ALA A 314 6.39 12.50 -20.19
C ALA A 314 7.17 11.28 -20.76
N GLY A 315 6.82 10.07 -20.31
CA GLY A 315 7.40 8.81 -20.78
C GLY A 315 8.81 8.48 -20.24
N ARG A 316 9.31 9.22 -19.28
CA ARG A 316 10.61 9.00 -18.64
C ARG A 316 10.51 9.05 -17.12
N TYR A 317 11.34 8.27 -16.42
CA TYR A 317 11.46 8.37 -14.97
C TYR A 317 11.97 9.75 -14.58
N SER A 318 11.18 10.44 -13.76
CA SER A 318 11.54 11.76 -13.20
C SER A 318 12.67 11.63 -12.19
N ARG A 319 13.54 12.63 -12.14
CA ARG A 319 14.54 12.78 -11.09
C ARG A 319 14.06 13.60 -9.90
N GLU A 320 12.86 14.16 -10.00
CA GLU A 320 12.30 15.12 -9.03
C GLU A 320 10.99 14.64 -8.41
N VAL A 321 10.24 13.80 -9.15
CA VAL A 321 8.94 13.32 -8.70
C VAL A 321 9.04 11.87 -8.24
N PHE A 322 8.73 11.64 -6.96
CA PHE A 322 8.77 10.34 -6.31
C PHE A 322 7.47 10.07 -5.57
N THR A 323 7.19 8.80 -5.35
CA THR A 323 6.22 8.33 -4.38
C THR A 323 6.95 7.61 -3.26
N ALA A 324 6.78 8.09 -2.03
CA ALA A 324 7.35 7.48 -0.83
C ALA A 324 6.34 6.51 -0.23
N TRP A 325 6.75 5.25 -0.04
CA TRP A 325 5.91 4.17 0.45
C TRP A 325 6.40 3.59 1.77
N PHE A 326 5.45 3.12 2.56
CA PHE A 326 5.70 2.15 3.62
C PHE A 326 4.54 1.14 3.67
N ALA A 327 4.86 -0.15 3.68
CA ALA A 327 3.88 -1.22 3.86
C ALA A 327 4.35 -2.12 5.00
N GLY A 328 3.49 -2.38 5.98
CA GLY A 328 3.91 -3.11 7.17
C GLY A 328 2.78 -3.71 7.98
N PHE A 329 3.18 -4.39 9.06
CA PHE A 329 2.31 -5.16 9.95
C PHE A 329 2.44 -4.70 11.39
N VAL A 330 1.33 -4.70 12.10
CA VAL A 330 1.23 -4.28 13.50
C VAL A 330 0.42 -5.31 14.32
N PRO A 331 1.05 -6.01 15.30
CA PRO A 331 2.48 -6.26 15.44
C PRO A 331 3.08 -7.04 14.26
N GLY A 332 4.41 -7.10 14.16
CA GLY A 332 5.08 -7.81 13.07
C GLY A 332 5.09 -9.33 13.20
N ASP A 333 5.20 -9.83 14.42
CA ASP A 333 5.25 -11.27 14.74
C ASP A 333 3.87 -11.94 14.71
N ARG A 334 2.85 -11.26 15.21
CA ARG A 334 1.44 -11.71 15.24
C ARG A 334 0.52 -10.62 14.69
N PRO A 335 0.53 -10.38 13.38
CA PRO A 335 -0.15 -9.26 12.79
C PRO A 335 -1.65 -9.24 13.08
N LEU A 336 -2.16 -8.11 13.57
CA LEU A 336 -3.58 -7.79 13.64
C LEU A 336 -3.98 -6.84 12.52
N TYR A 337 -3.03 -6.03 12.06
CA TYR A 337 -3.27 -5.00 11.06
C TYR A 337 -2.20 -5.00 9.98
N THR A 338 -2.62 -4.74 8.75
CA THR A 338 -1.76 -4.37 7.63
C THR A 338 -1.96 -2.88 7.36
N VAL A 339 -0.87 -2.13 7.28
CA VAL A 339 -0.88 -0.68 7.05
C VAL A 339 -0.04 -0.34 5.83
N VAL A 340 -0.62 0.38 4.88
CA VAL A 340 0.08 0.87 3.70
C VAL A 340 -0.06 2.38 3.62
N VAL A 341 1.08 3.06 3.49
CA VAL A 341 1.20 4.52 3.37
C VAL A 341 1.85 4.88 2.05
N ALA A 342 1.29 5.84 1.34
CA ALA A 342 1.90 6.45 0.17
C ALA A 342 1.84 7.98 0.28
N VAL A 343 2.98 8.64 0.06
CA VAL A 343 3.07 10.10 -0.06
C VAL A 343 3.62 10.42 -1.43
N HIS A 344 2.83 11.07 -2.25
CA HIS A 344 3.19 11.40 -3.62
C HIS A 344 3.84 12.77 -3.72
N HIS A 345 4.95 12.84 -4.45
CA HIS A 345 5.70 14.05 -4.73
C HIS A 345 6.04 14.87 -3.47
N PRO A 346 6.65 14.25 -2.44
CA PRO A 346 7.16 15.00 -1.31
C PRO A 346 8.27 15.96 -1.75
N LYS A 347 8.45 17.05 -1.00
CA LYS A 347 9.48 18.07 -1.27
C LYS A 347 10.61 17.97 -0.26
N GLY A 348 11.84 18.06 -0.71
CA GLY A 348 13.03 17.86 0.12
C GLY A 348 13.36 16.39 0.27
N GLU A 349 13.06 15.80 1.41
CA GLU A 349 13.20 14.35 1.62
C GLU A 349 12.17 13.58 0.77
N VAL A 350 12.63 12.56 0.04
CA VAL A 350 11.78 11.80 -0.90
C VAL A 350 11.71 10.31 -0.55
N HIS A 351 12.59 9.84 0.34
CA HIS A 351 12.69 8.42 0.66
C HIS A 351 11.57 7.94 1.59
N GLY A 352 11.04 6.75 1.32
CA GLY A 352 10.03 6.11 2.16
C GLY A 352 10.44 5.99 3.62
N SER A 353 11.72 5.75 3.91
CA SER A 353 12.27 5.70 5.26
C SER A 353 12.21 7.03 6.02
N GLN A 354 12.18 8.16 5.30
CA GLN A 354 12.15 9.51 5.88
C GLN A 354 10.74 10.09 5.90
N VAL A 355 9.91 9.77 4.91
CA VAL A 355 8.60 10.40 4.68
C VAL A 355 7.46 9.50 5.16
N ALA A 356 7.41 8.24 4.72
CA ALA A 356 6.30 7.33 4.99
C ALA A 356 6.47 6.53 6.29
N ALA A 357 7.69 6.12 6.64
CA ALA A 357 7.98 5.35 7.85
C ALA A 357 7.54 6.05 9.15
N PRO A 358 7.74 7.37 9.35
CA PRO A 358 7.24 8.06 10.53
C PRO A 358 5.71 8.06 10.64
N ILE A 359 5.00 8.14 9.50
CA ILE A 359 3.53 8.07 9.47
C ILE A 359 3.07 6.67 9.93
N PHE A 360 3.69 5.62 9.38
CA PHE A 360 3.44 4.25 9.83
C PHE A 360 3.66 4.08 11.32
N ARG A 361 4.76 4.59 11.86
CA ARG A 361 5.08 4.52 13.30
C ARG A 361 3.99 5.13 14.17
N GLU A 362 3.48 6.30 13.82
CA GLU A 362 2.41 6.98 14.56
C GLU A 362 1.12 6.16 14.55
N VAL A 363 0.74 5.63 13.39
CA VAL A 363 -0.44 4.76 13.25
C VAL A 363 -0.25 3.46 14.02
N ALA A 364 0.93 2.84 13.93
CA ALA A 364 1.24 1.61 14.68
C ALA A 364 1.11 1.82 16.19
N ALA A 365 1.63 2.92 16.72
CA ALA A 365 1.49 3.26 18.14
C ALA A 365 -0.01 3.39 18.56
N GLY A 366 -0.81 4.05 17.74
CA GLY A 366 -2.23 4.19 17.97
C GLY A 366 -2.98 2.86 17.89
N LEU A 367 -2.67 2.01 16.90
CA LEU A 367 -3.28 0.68 16.74
C LEU A 367 -2.95 -0.26 17.91
N LEU A 368 -1.70 -0.25 18.39
CA LEU A 368 -1.28 -1.05 19.53
C LEU A 368 -2.02 -0.62 20.81
N ALA A 369 -2.12 0.69 21.04
CA ALA A 369 -2.89 1.23 22.16
C ALA A 369 -4.38 0.88 22.07
N TYR A 370 -4.96 1.03 20.87
CA TYR A 370 -6.36 0.70 20.60
C TYR A 370 -6.67 -0.78 20.84
N ALA A 371 -5.76 -1.67 20.41
CA ALA A 371 -5.88 -3.12 20.62
C ALA A 371 -5.53 -3.57 22.05
N GLY A 372 -5.07 -2.66 22.92
CA GLY A 372 -4.67 -2.98 24.29
C GLY A 372 -3.43 -3.86 24.36
N ILE A 373 -2.53 -3.78 23.39
CA ILE A 373 -1.30 -4.57 23.37
C ILE A 373 -0.21 -3.83 24.15
N PRO A 374 0.28 -4.39 25.27
CA PRO A 374 1.37 -3.79 26.03
C PRO A 374 2.70 -3.99 25.29
N PRO A 375 3.73 -3.18 25.61
CA PRO A 375 5.09 -3.44 25.15
C PRO A 375 5.54 -4.83 25.58
N TYR A 376 6.25 -5.51 24.69
CA TYR A 376 6.85 -6.80 25.02
C TYR A 376 7.93 -6.61 26.08
N ALA A 377 7.95 -7.50 27.07
CA ALA A 377 8.98 -7.46 28.08
C ALA A 377 10.34 -7.67 27.42
N GLU A 378 11.32 -6.82 27.75
CA GLU A 378 12.71 -7.10 27.40
C GLU A 378 13.10 -8.39 28.10
N GLU A 379 13.50 -9.41 27.32
CA GLU A 379 14.18 -10.57 27.90
C GLU A 379 15.47 -10.06 28.55
N ARG A 380 15.50 -10.08 29.88
CA ARG A 380 16.66 -9.68 30.69
C ARG A 380 17.74 -10.75 30.63
#